data_8058a16a0a10d62fbd4d0376a02f04f5
#
_entry.id   8058a16a0a10d62fbd4d0376a02f04f5
#
_cell.length_a   1.000
_cell.length_b   1.000
_cell.length_c   1.000
_cell.angle_alpha   90.00
_cell.angle_beta   90.00
_cell.angle_gamma   90.00
#
_symmetry.space_group_name_H-M   'P 1'
#
loop_
_entity.id
_entity.type
_entity.pdbx_description
1 polymer ?
#
loop_
_entity_poly.entity_id
_entity_poly.type
_entity_poly.pdbx_seq_one_letter_code
_entity_poly.pdbx_strand_id
1 'polypeptide(L)'
;TVSYAAVVDTLQIPSFAMNKAYKAAVVLPNLYAKSKTNFPVLYLLHGAYGHFSDWLSKTPNKSLIQNLSDQYNIIIVMPEGETFSFYLDSPVNKGSQFETYITQEVIQKIDASYRTIKDKKGRVITGLSMGGHGALSLATKHPDLFCAAGSMSGVADMSTMLNRDPKDGILKLIEPVFGSYPSPDLFSSNAVLGMVDKMKKNQLALILDCGVDDFLIE
;
A
#
# COMPACT_ATOMS: atom_id res chain seq x y z
N THR A 1 32.63 12.94 12.64
CA THR A 1 31.35 12.21 12.81
C THR A 1 30.94 11.66 11.46
N VAL A 2 31.06 10.36 11.27
CA VAL A 2 30.55 9.68 10.06
C VAL A 2 29.02 9.74 10.19
N SER A 3 28.39 10.59 9.37
CA SER A 3 26.92 10.59 9.22
C SER A 3 26.57 9.37 8.37
N TYR A 4 26.00 8.36 8.99
CA TYR A 4 25.43 7.24 8.23
C TYR A 4 24.06 7.71 7.72
N ALA A 5 23.88 7.69 6.42
CA ALA A 5 22.55 7.89 5.82
C ALA A 5 21.71 6.61 6.01
N ALA A 6 20.39 6.75 6.05
CA ALA A 6 19.49 5.60 6.06
C ALA A 6 19.85 4.61 4.94
N VAL A 7 19.85 3.33 5.25
CA VAL A 7 20.23 2.27 4.30
C VAL A 7 19.02 1.88 3.48
N VAL A 8 19.17 1.82 2.17
CA VAL A 8 18.16 1.30 1.25
C VAL A 8 18.54 -0.14 0.87
N ASP A 9 17.66 -1.08 1.20
CA ASP A 9 17.77 -2.48 0.84
C ASP A 9 16.71 -2.86 -0.20
N THR A 10 16.95 -3.92 -0.97
CA THR A 10 15.97 -4.48 -1.90
C THR A 10 15.78 -5.96 -1.58
N LEU A 11 14.57 -6.29 -1.16
CA LEU A 11 14.21 -7.63 -0.74
C LEU A 11 13.36 -8.31 -1.83
N GLN A 12 13.64 -9.58 -2.11
CA GLN A 12 12.74 -10.44 -2.87
C GLN A 12 11.76 -11.13 -1.90
N ILE A 13 10.48 -10.98 -2.18
CA ILE A 13 9.39 -11.55 -1.38
C ILE A 13 8.63 -12.54 -2.27
N PRO A 14 8.72 -13.85 -1.98
CA PRO A 14 7.93 -14.84 -2.68
C PRO A 14 6.45 -14.66 -2.32
N SER A 15 5.60 -14.70 -3.34
CA SER A 15 4.16 -14.83 -3.17
C SER A 15 3.76 -16.27 -3.51
N PHE A 16 3.34 -17.00 -2.52
CA PHE A 16 2.77 -18.35 -2.70
C PHE A 16 1.37 -18.27 -3.30
N ALA A 17 0.62 -17.20 -2.95
CA ALA A 17 -0.71 -16.97 -3.49
C ALA A 17 -0.70 -16.77 -5.02
N MET A 18 0.37 -16.17 -5.56
CA MET A 18 0.50 -15.85 -6.99
C MET A 18 1.57 -16.68 -7.71
N ASN A 19 2.26 -17.58 -7.00
CA ASN A 19 3.36 -18.39 -7.53
C ASN A 19 4.44 -17.57 -8.27
N LYS A 20 4.80 -16.42 -7.68
CA LYS A 20 5.74 -15.44 -8.24
C LYS A 20 6.53 -14.76 -7.13
N ALA A 21 7.69 -14.22 -7.40
CA ALA A 21 8.42 -13.37 -6.45
C ALA A 21 8.39 -11.92 -6.91
N TYR A 22 8.14 -11.03 -5.95
CA TYR A 22 8.12 -9.59 -6.18
C TYR A 22 9.22 -8.91 -5.37
N LYS A 23 9.60 -7.71 -5.79
CA LYS A 23 10.56 -6.89 -5.06
C LYS A 23 9.86 -5.95 -4.10
N ALA A 24 10.54 -5.62 -3.02
CA ALA A 24 10.21 -4.50 -2.15
C ALA A 24 11.49 -3.72 -1.84
N ALA A 25 11.40 -2.40 -1.85
CA ALA A 25 12.46 -1.56 -1.28
C ALA A 25 12.19 -1.37 0.21
N VAL A 26 13.24 -1.42 1.01
CA VAL A 26 13.18 -1.27 2.47
C VAL A 26 14.19 -0.21 2.88
N VAL A 27 13.72 0.83 3.56
CA VAL A 27 14.58 1.89 4.11
C VAL A 27 14.70 1.68 5.60
N LEU A 28 15.93 1.52 6.07
CA LEU A 28 16.28 1.34 7.47
C LEU A 28 16.84 2.64 8.04
N PRO A 29 16.31 3.17 9.16
CA PRO A 29 16.85 4.39 9.75
C PRO A 29 18.28 4.20 10.27
N ASN A 30 19.03 5.28 10.36
CA ASN A 30 20.40 5.27 10.91
C ASN A 30 20.53 4.59 12.27
N LEU A 31 19.51 4.75 13.11
CA LEU A 31 19.46 4.14 14.43
C LEU A 31 19.41 2.59 14.35
N TYR A 32 18.94 2.03 13.23
CA TYR A 32 18.81 0.58 13.08
C TYR A 32 20.12 -0.16 13.29
N ALA A 33 21.23 0.35 12.73
CA ALA A 33 22.56 -0.27 12.90
C ALA A 33 23.12 -0.09 14.32
N LYS A 34 22.68 0.92 15.06
CA LYS A 34 23.23 1.32 16.37
C LYS A 34 22.41 0.81 17.56
N SER A 35 21.18 0.33 17.33
CA SER A 35 20.25 -0.12 18.35
C SER A 35 19.87 -1.59 18.15
N LYS A 36 19.51 -2.26 19.24
CA LYS A 36 18.92 -3.61 19.23
C LYS A 36 17.40 -3.59 19.43
N THR A 37 16.80 -2.41 19.50
CA THR A 37 15.34 -2.26 19.66
C THR A 37 14.60 -2.66 18.40
N ASN A 38 13.31 -2.94 18.56
CA ASN A 38 12.39 -3.12 17.43
C ASN A 38 11.87 -1.76 16.96
N PHE A 39 11.59 -1.64 15.67
CA PHE A 39 11.18 -0.42 15.00
C PHE A 39 9.74 -0.52 14.48
N PRO A 40 8.97 0.57 14.49
CA PRO A 40 7.71 0.63 13.78
C PRO A 40 7.96 0.55 12.27
N VAL A 41 6.94 0.12 11.52
CA VAL A 41 6.99 -0.07 10.06
C VAL A 41 5.90 0.74 9.39
N LEU A 42 6.28 1.52 8.38
CA LEU A 42 5.38 2.15 7.43
C LEU A 42 5.39 1.35 6.12
N TYR A 43 4.25 0.80 5.73
CA TYR A 43 4.04 0.24 4.40
C TYR A 43 3.56 1.35 3.47
N LEU A 44 4.35 1.68 2.45
CA LEU A 44 4.14 2.81 1.54
C LEU A 44 3.84 2.29 0.13
N LEU A 45 2.57 2.33 -0.26
CA LEU A 45 2.07 1.76 -1.49
C LEU A 45 2.17 2.76 -2.66
N HIS A 46 2.59 2.26 -3.84
CA HIS A 46 2.66 3.09 -5.04
C HIS A 46 1.30 3.22 -5.74
N GLY A 47 1.16 4.22 -6.60
CA GLY A 47 -0.01 4.43 -7.45
C GLY A 47 -0.01 3.53 -8.69
N ALA A 48 -1.10 3.61 -9.49
CA ALA A 48 -1.18 2.94 -10.77
C ALA A 48 0.03 3.30 -11.67
N TYR A 49 0.44 2.35 -12.53
CA TYR A 49 1.66 2.44 -13.37
C TYR A 49 2.97 2.58 -12.58
N GLY A 50 2.92 2.46 -11.25
CA GLY A 50 4.08 2.55 -10.39
C GLY A 50 4.76 1.22 -10.14
N HIS A 51 5.87 1.28 -9.39
CA HIS A 51 6.67 0.15 -8.97
C HIS A 51 7.22 0.36 -7.56
N PHE A 52 7.70 -0.70 -6.93
CA PHE A 52 8.28 -0.70 -5.59
C PHE A 52 9.37 0.36 -5.35
N SER A 53 10.05 0.84 -6.41
CA SER A 53 11.16 1.81 -6.32
C SER A 53 10.73 3.26 -6.55
N ASP A 54 9.47 3.54 -6.90
CA ASP A 54 9.04 4.85 -7.37
C ASP A 54 9.18 5.94 -6.32
N TRP A 55 8.88 5.65 -5.08
CA TRP A 55 9.05 6.60 -3.98
C TRP A 55 10.49 7.04 -3.77
N LEU A 56 11.47 6.22 -4.16
CA LEU A 56 12.90 6.56 -4.12
C LEU A 56 13.36 7.28 -5.37
N SER A 57 12.79 6.95 -6.54
CA SER A 57 13.28 7.38 -7.84
C SER A 57 12.51 8.55 -8.46
N LYS A 58 11.20 8.68 -8.16
CA LYS A 58 10.32 9.68 -8.80
C LYS A 58 10.02 10.89 -7.93
N THR A 59 10.27 10.84 -6.61
CA THR A 59 10.11 12.01 -5.74
C THR A 59 11.09 13.12 -6.15
N PRO A 60 10.71 14.40 -6.10
CA PRO A 60 11.60 15.52 -6.42
C PRO A 60 12.87 15.52 -5.55
N ASN A 61 12.73 15.27 -4.26
CA ASN A 61 13.85 15.08 -3.34
C ASN A 61 14.18 13.58 -3.22
N LYS A 62 15.28 13.14 -3.82
CA LYS A 62 15.70 11.73 -3.83
C LYS A 62 16.06 11.16 -2.47
N SER A 63 16.30 12.01 -1.48
CA SER A 63 16.58 11.60 -0.10
C SER A 63 15.36 11.70 0.81
N LEU A 64 14.17 12.04 0.29
CA LEU A 64 12.99 12.28 1.10
C LEU A 64 12.65 11.08 1.99
N ILE A 65 12.59 9.90 1.42
CA ILE A 65 12.18 8.68 2.14
C ILE A 65 13.22 8.30 3.20
N GLN A 66 14.52 8.42 2.87
CA GLN A 66 15.60 8.19 3.82
C GLN A 66 15.56 9.19 4.98
N ASN A 67 15.33 10.49 4.67
CA ASN A 67 15.25 11.53 5.68
C ASN A 67 14.05 11.32 6.62
N LEU A 68 12.90 10.91 6.10
CA LEU A 68 11.72 10.59 6.90
C LEU A 68 11.95 9.35 7.78
N SER A 69 12.58 8.31 7.23
CA SER A 69 12.97 7.12 7.99
C SER A 69 13.87 7.49 9.19
N ASP A 70 14.88 8.34 8.96
CA ASP A 70 15.79 8.82 10.01
C ASP A 70 15.10 9.72 11.02
N GLN A 71 14.29 10.67 10.55
CA GLN A 71 13.60 11.64 11.40
C GLN A 71 12.65 10.98 12.40
N TYR A 72 11.93 9.95 11.94
CA TYR A 72 10.92 9.28 12.75
C TYR A 72 11.40 7.94 13.33
N ASN A 73 12.62 7.52 13.04
CA ASN A 73 13.16 6.21 13.44
C ASN A 73 12.21 5.05 13.06
N ILE A 74 11.75 5.03 11.81
CA ILE A 74 10.78 4.09 11.28
C ILE A 74 11.37 3.32 10.08
N ILE A 75 11.09 2.02 9.99
CA ILE A 75 11.36 1.25 8.78
C ILE A 75 10.28 1.60 7.74
N ILE A 76 10.68 1.93 6.51
CA ILE A 76 9.73 2.19 5.42
C ILE A 76 9.86 1.07 4.39
N VAL A 77 8.75 0.39 4.12
CA VAL A 77 8.64 -0.73 3.19
C VAL A 77 7.78 -0.33 2.01
N MET A 78 8.33 -0.43 0.82
CA MET A 78 7.68 -0.10 -0.44
C MET A 78 7.54 -1.39 -1.28
N PRO A 79 6.45 -2.15 -1.11
CA PRO A 79 6.24 -3.39 -1.85
C PRO A 79 5.78 -3.14 -3.27
N GLU A 80 6.02 -4.11 -4.17
CA GLU A 80 5.42 -4.14 -5.48
C GLU A 80 3.90 -4.37 -5.38
N GLY A 81 3.13 -3.69 -6.24
CA GLY A 81 1.68 -3.81 -6.33
C GLY A 81 1.18 -3.99 -7.76
N GLU A 82 2.10 -4.12 -8.73
CA GLU A 82 1.83 -4.12 -10.18
C GLU A 82 0.98 -2.93 -10.66
N THR A 83 0.61 -2.93 -11.93
CA THR A 83 0.10 -1.73 -12.61
C THR A 83 -1.28 -1.28 -12.11
N PHE A 84 -2.21 -2.22 -11.89
CA PHE A 84 -3.60 -1.92 -11.54
C PHE A 84 -4.22 -2.94 -10.58
N SER A 85 -3.47 -3.50 -9.64
CA SER A 85 -3.98 -4.50 -8.69
C SER A 85 -5.02 -3.95 -7.72
N PHE A 86 -5.05 -2.64 -7.51
CA PHE A 86 -5.79 -1.98 -6.42
C PHE A 86 -5.53 -2.59 -5.04
N TYR A 87 -4.46 -3.39 -4.94
CA TYR A 87 -4.08 -4.13 -3.73
C TYR A 87 -5.20 -5.04 -3.20
N LEU A 88 -6.01 -5.60 -4.10
CA LEU A 88 -7.06 -6.56 -3.77
C LEU A 88 -6.74 -7.96 -4.31
N ASP A 89 -7.45 -8.94 -3.78
CA ASP A 89 -7.43 -10.30 -4.33
C ASP A 89 -8.46 -10.39 -5.45
N SER A 90 -7.98 -10.56 -6.68
CA SER A 90 -8.85 -10.66 -7.85
C SER A 90 -9.68 -11.95 -7.80
N PRO A 91 -11.02 -11.84 -7.96
CA PRO A 91 -11.86 -13.03 -8.05
C PRO A 91 -11.70 -13.80 -9.37
N VAL A 92 -11.18 -13.13 -10.40
CA VAL A 92 -11.07 -13.69 -11.77
C VAL A 92 -9.64 -14.05 -12.16
N ASN A 93 -8.62 -13.49 -11.47
CA ASN A 93 -7.22 -13.67 -11.80
C ASN A 93 -6.41 -14.14 -10.59
N LYS A 94 -6.07 -15.42 -10.56
CA LYS A 94 -5.23 -15.99 -9.48
C LYS A 94 -3.79 -15.45 -9.48
N GLY A 95 -3.34 -14.83 -10.55
CA GLY A 95 -2.06 -14.11 -10.62
C GLY A 95 -2.09 -12.72 -9.99
N SER A 96 -3.24 -12.24 -9.49
CA SER A 96 -3.41 -10.94 -8.84
C SER A 96 -4.12 -11.10 -7.49
N GLN A 97 -3.36 -11.47 -6.45
CA GLN A 97 -3.82 -11.70 -5.08
C GLN A 97 -3.06 -10.77 -4.13
N PHE A 98 -3.22 -9.45 -4.35
CA PHE A 98 -2.38 -8.46 -3.69
C PHE A 98 -2.85 -8.10 -2.28
N GLU A 99 -4.10 -8.32 -1.90
CA GLU A 99 -4.56 -8.23 -0.51
C GLU A 99 -3.82 -9.28 0.34
N THR A 100 -3.86 -10.56 -0.07
CA THR A 100 -3.10 -11.65 0.58
C THR A 100 -1.60 -11.36 0.58
N TYR A 101 -1.04 -10.92 -0.55
CA TYR A 101 0.39 -10.63 -0.66
C TYR A 101 0.83 -9.57 0.35
N ILE A 102 0.16 -8.42 0.42
CA ILE A 102 0.55 -7.33 1.33
C ILE A 102 0.32 -7.71 2.80
N THR A 103 -0.87 -8.24 3.12
CA THR A 103 -1.28 -8.43 4.52
C THR A 103 -0.68 -9.67 5.19
N GLN A 104 -0.29 -10.66 4.40
CA GLN A 104 0.28 -11.90 4.93
C GLN A 104 1.75 -12.05 4.54
N GLU A 105 2.06 -12.13 3.24
CA GLU A 105 3.38 -12.54 2.76
C GLU A 105 4.43 -11.44 2.96
N VAL A 106 4.11 -10.18 2.64
CA VAL A 106 5.02 -9.02 2.84
C VAL A 106 5.25 -8.81 4.34
N ILE A 107 4.19 -8.71 5.14
CA ILE A 107 4.32 -8.49 6.59
C ILE A 107 5.15 -9.60 7.24
N GLN A 108 4.85 -10.86 6.95
CA GLN A 108 5.59 -12.00 7.49
C GLN A 108 7.07 -11.96 7.10
N LYS A 109 7.37 -11.65 5.83
CA LYS A 109 8.75 -11.58 5.35
C LYS A 109 9.52 -10.43 6.00
N ILE A 110 8.90 -9.26 6.13
CA ILE A 110 9.51 -8.09 6.79
C ILE A 110 9.77 -8.38 8.27
N ASP A 111 8.80 -8.94 8.97
CA ASP A 111 8.93 -9.30 10.39
C ASP A 111 9.96 -10.41 10.64
N ALA A 112 10.21 -11.28 9.67
CA ALA A 112 11.26 -12.29 9.74
C ALA A 112 12.65 -11.75 9.40
N SER A 113 12.74 -10.72 8.55
CA SER A 113 14.01 -10.20 8.05
C SER A 113 14.55 -9.03 8.87
N TYR A 114 13.70 -8.28 9.56
CA TYR A 114 14.06 -7.05 10.27
C TYR A 114 13.52 -7.02 11.70
N ARG A 115 14.13 -6.17 12.53
CA ARG A 115 13.68 -5.92 13.91
C ARG A 115 12.48 -4.98 13.90
N THR A 116 11.29 -5.54 13.79
CA THR A 116 10.02 -4.84 13.73
C THR A 116 9.22 -4.98 15.03
N ILE A 117 8.36 -4.03 15.32
CA ILE A 117 7.30 -4.19 16.32
C ILE A 117 6.19 -5.03 15.66
N LYS A 118 6.11 -6.32 16.04
CA LYS A 118 5.27 -7.34 15.39
C LYS A 118 3.81 -7.31 15.83
N ASP A 119 3.27 -6.14 16.12
CA ASP A 119 1.87 -5.96 16.47
C ASP A 119 1.28 -4.76 15.72
N LYS A 120 -0.04 -4.61 15.73
CA LYS A 120 -0.71 -3.53 15.00
C LYS A 120 -0.22 -2.15 15.40
N LYS A 121 0.18 -1.93 16.66
CA LYS A 121 0.67 -0.63 17.16
C LYS A 121 1.96 -0.20 16.49
N GLY A 122 2.72 -1.16 15.97
CA GLY A 122 3.95 -0.92 15.23
C GLY A 122 3.77 -0.81 13.72
N ARG A 123 2.55 -0.89 13.17
CA ARG A 123 2.34 -0.89 11.72
C ARG A 123 1.40 0.19 11.27
N VAL A 124 1.84 0.95 10.28
CA VAL A 124 1.06 1.97 9.57
C VAL A 124 1.11 1.66 8.08
N ILE A 125 0.05 1.97 7.36
CA ILE A 125 -0.02 1.79 5.90
C ILE A 125 -0.49 3.10 5.26
N THR A 126 0.13 3.50 4.16
CA THR A 126 -0.29 4.66 3.36
C THR A 126 0.09 4.46 1.90
N GLY A 127 -0.43 5.31 1.03
CA GLY A 127 -0.10 5.24 -0.39
C GLY A 127 -0.72 6.36 -1.21
N LEU A 128 -0.34 6.39 -2.49
CA LEU A 128 -0.80 7.37 -3.47
C LEU A 128 -1.81 6.74 -4.43
N SER A 129 -2.91 7.42 -4.74
CA SER A 129 -3.88 7.03 -5.76
C SER A 129 -4.39 5.58 -5.55
N MET A 130 -4.10 4.64 -6.44
CA MET A 130 -4.36 3.21 -6.24
C MET A 130 -3.81 2.71 -4.89
N GLY A 131 -2.62 3.18 -4.47
CA GLY A 131 -2.03 2.83 -3.18
C GLY A 131 -2.77 3.45 -2.00
N GLY A 132 -3.35 4.64 -2.15
CA GLY A 132 -4.21 5.27 -1.15
C GLY A 132 -5.50 4.47 -0.93
N HIS A 133 -6.14 4.03 -2.02
CA HIS A 133 -7.23 3.07 -1.97
C HIS A 133 -6.83 1.79 -1.22
N GLY A 134 -5.72 1.17 -1.64
CA GLY A 134 -5.22 -0.06 -1.04
C GLY A 134 -4.96 0.09 0.46
N ALA A 135 -4.32 1.19 0.88
CA ALA A 135 -4.02 1.44 2.28
C ALA A 135 -5.29 1.51 3.15
N LEU A 136 -6.31 2.26 2.71
CA LEU A 136 -7.57 2.37 3.43
C LEU A 136 -8.35 1.06 3.44
N SER A 137 -8.44 0.39 2.29
CA SER A 137 -9.17 -0.89 2.17
C SER A 137 -8.52 -1.98 3.02
N LEU A 138 -7.19 -2.17 2.91
CA LEU A 138 -6.46 -3.20 3.64
C LEU A 138 -6.53 -2.99 5.16
N ALA A 139 -6.30 -1.75 5.63
CA ALA A 139 -6.38 -1.46 7.06
C ALA A 139 -7.79 -1.64 7.63
N THR A 140 -8.83 -1.41 6.83
CA THR A 140 -10.22 -1.58 7.24
C THR A 140 -10.64 -3.04 7.27
N LYS A 141 -10.20 -3.83 6.31
CA LYS A 141 -10.49 -5.27 6.22
C LYS A 141 -9.70 -6.08 7.27
N HIS A 142 -8.50 -5.60 7.63
CA HIS A 142 -7.57 -6.27 8.56
C HIS A 142 -7.26 -5.39 9.78
N PRO A 143 -8.23 -5.17 10.69
CA PRO A 143 -8.13 -4.23 11.80
C PRO A 143 -7.12 -4.61 12.88
N ASP A 144 -6.63 -5.85 12.84
CA ASP A 144 -5.59 -6.41 13.71
C ASP A 144 -4.16 -6.19 13.19
N LEU A 145 -4.01 -5.72 11.94
CA LEU A 145 -2.69 -5.56 11.33
C LEU A 145 -2.13 -4.14 11.45
N PHE A 146 -2.98 -3.10 11.36
CA PHE A 146 -2.54 -1.71 11.28
C PHE A 146 -3.23 -0.83 12.33
N CYS A 147 -2.48 0.09 12.95
CA CYS A 147 -3.04 1.08 13.89
C CYS A 147 -3.52 2.35 13.17
N ALA A 148 -2.97 2.65 12.01
CA ALA A 148 -3.33 3.83 11.24
C ALA A 148 -3.22 3.58 9.73
N ALA A 149 -4.02 4.29 8.96
CA ALA A 149 -3.96 4.31 7.50
C ALA A 149 -3.97 5.73 6.96
N GLY A 150 -3.23 5.95 5.87
CA GLY A 150 -3.19 7.21 5.15
C GLY A 150 -3.56 7.05 3.68
N SER A 151 -4.10 8.10 3.08
CA SER A 151 -4.39 8.13 1.64
C SER A 151 -4.01 9.48 1.08
N MET A 152 -3.18 9.48 0.05
CA MET A 152 -2.85 10.63 -0.77
C MET A 152 -3.57 10.47 -2.11
N SER A 153 -4.56 11.31 -2.39
CA SER A 153 -5.36 11.27 -3.63
C SER A 153 -5.89 9.85 -3.96
N GLY A 154 -6.37 9.13 -2.96
CA GLY A 154 -6.82 7.74 -3.13
C GLY A 154 -8.20 7.64 -3.75
N VAL A 155 -8.42 6.62 -4.58
CA VAL A 155 -9.73 6.31 -5.17
C VAL A 155 -10.67 5.80 -4.06
N ALA A 156 -11.52 6.67 -3.53
CA ALA A 156 -12.42 6.31 -2.44
C ALA A 156 -13.70 5.62 -2.93
N ASP A 157 -14.21 6.04 -4.09
CA ASP A 157 -15.41 5.47 -4.70
C ASP A 157 -15.09 4.83 -6.05
N MET A 158 -15.16 3.51 -6.07
CA MET A 158 -14.99 2.74 -7.31
C MET A 158 -16.32 2.57 -8.08
N SER A 159 -17.48 2.91 -7.49
CA SER A 159 -18.78 2.76 -8.14
C SER A 159 -18.93 3.66 -9.35
N THR A 160 -18.24 4.79 -9.38
CA THR A 160 -18.17 5.71 -10.53
C THR A 160 -17.67 5.01 -11.80
N MET A 161 -16.89 3.94 -11.67
CA MET A 161 -16.40 3.14 -12.80
C MET A 161 -17.51 2.35 -13.49
N LEU A 162 -18.62 2.03 -12.76
CA LEU A 162 -19.76 1.32 -13.34
C LEU A 162 -20.52 2.14 -14.40
N ASN A 163 -20.47 3.46 -14.28
CA ASN A 163 -21.18 4.39 -15.18
C ASN A 163 -20.33 4.87 -16.35
N ARG A 164 -19.09 4.37 -16.48
CA ARG A 164 -18.21 4.74 -17.59
C ARG A 164 -18.64 4.06 -18.89
N ASP A 165 -18.37 4.75 -20.01
CA ASP A 165 -18.54 4.16 -21.34
C ASP A 165 -17.71 2.86 -21.42
N PRO A 166 -18.29 1.73 -21.89
CA PRO A 166 -17.53 0.49 -22.10
C PRO A 166 -16.29 0.62 -23.00
N LYS A 167 -16.23 1.70 -23.79
CA LYS A 167 -15.04 2.04 -24.61
C LYS A 167 -13.97 2.79 -23.83
N ASP A 168 -14.23 3.20 -22.60
CA ASP A 168 -13.26 3.89 -21.77
C ASP A 168 -12.03 3.00 -21.52
N GLY A 169 -10.87 3.53 -21.86
CA GLY A 169 -9.60 2.81 -21.73
C GLY A 169 -9.30 2.30 -20.30
N ILE A 170 -9.84 2.99 -19.27
CA ILE A 170 -9.61 2.60 -17.88
C ILE A 170 -10.28 1.27 -17.54
N LEU A 171 -11.46 0.98 -18.11
CA LEU A 171 -12.13 -0.30 -17.91
C LEU A 171 -11.31 -1.47 -18.45
N LYS A 172 -10.62 -1.28 -19.58
CA LYS A 172 -9.68 -2.28 -20.12
C LYS A 172 -8.47 -2.50 -19.24
N LEU A 173 -8.01 -1.45 -18.56
CA LEU A 173 -6.84 -1.55 -17.67
C LEU A 173 -7.16 -2.30 -16.38
N ILE A 174 -8.37 -2.19 -15.87
CA ILE A 174 -8.81 -2.87 -14.64
C ILE A 174 -9.42 -4.27 -14.92
N GLU A 175 -9.76 -4.58 -16.17
CA GLU A 175 -10.34 -5.88 -16.58
C GLU A 175 -9.54 -7.10 -16.07
N PRO A 176 -8.19 -7.11 -16.11
CA PRO A 176 -7.43 -8.24 -15.60
C PRO A 176 -7.63 -8.53 -14.10
N VAL A 177 -8.13 -7.54 -13.34
CA VAL A 177 -8.33 -7.64 -11.90
C VAL A 177 -9.80 -7.82 -11.55
N PHE A 178 -10.69 -7.10 -12.24
CA PHE A 178 -12.13 -7.07 -11.93
C PHE A 178 -12.98 -7.92 -12.88
N GLY A 179 -12.42 -8.37 -14.00
CA GLY A 179 -13.16 -9.04 -15.08
C GLY A 179 -13.76 -8.06 -16.09
N SER A 180 -14.18 -8.58 -17.25
CA SER A 180 -14.70 -7.78 -18.39
C SER A 180 -16.00 -7.04 -18.08
N TYR A 181 -16.78 -7.56 -17.15
CA TYR A 181 -18.05 -6.97 -16.69
C TYR A 181 -18.13 -7.12 -15.17
N PRO A 182 -17.41 -6.27 -14.42
CA PRO A 182 -17.41 -6.37 -12.98
C PRO A 182 -18.81 -6.08 -12.43
N SER A 183 -19.26 -6.93 -11.51
CA SER A 183 -20.58 -6.74 -10.88
C SER A 183 -20.56 -5.50 -9.99
N PRO A 184 -21.71 -4.81 -9.82
CA PRO A 184 -21.84 -3.72 -8.85
C PRO A 184 -21.39 -4.12 -7.44
N ASP A 185 -21.65 -5.36 -7.03
CA ASP A 185 -21.25 -5.88 -5.72
C ASP A 185 -19.73 -5.96 -5.55
N LEU A 186 -18.99 -6.28 -6.62
CA LEU A 186 -17.54 -6.33 -6.57
C LEU A 186 -16.93 -4.94 -6.35
N PHE A 187 -17.45 -3.92 -7.03
CA PHE A 187 -17.02 -2.54 -6.81
C PHE A 187 -17.44 -2.02 -5.44
N SER A 188 -18.70 -2.20 -5.03
CA SER A 188 -19.18 -1.72 -3.74
C SER A 188 -18.48 -2.39 -2.56
N SER A 189 -18.21 -3.69 -2.64
CA SER A 189 -17.49 -4.42 -1.58
C SER A 189 -16.01 -4.01 -1.44
N ASN A 190 -15.42 -3.42 -2.48
CA ASN A 190 -14.06 -2.91 -2.49
C ASN A 190 -13.98 -1.37 -2.44
N ALA A 191 -15.10 -0.65 -2.57
CA ALA A 191 -15.13 0.80 -2.42
C ALA A 191 -14.87 1.20 -0.96
N VAL A 192 -13.93 2.11 -0.76
CA VAL A 192 -13.56 2.63 0.57
C VAL A 192 -14.75 3.29 1.26
N LEU A 193 -15.59 4.04 0.50
CA LEU A 193 -16.81 4.65 1.03
C LEU A 193 -17.80 3.63 1.61
N GLY A 194 -17.90 2.45 1.02
CA GLY A 194 -18.72 1.36 1.54
C GLY A 194 -18.22 0.75 2.86
N MET A 195 -16.98 1.10 3.28
CA MET A 195 -16.33 0.56 4.47
C MET A 195 -16.32 1.54 5.66
N VAL A 196 -16.89 2.75 5.54
CA VAL A 196 -16.82 3.80 6.57
C VAL A 196 -17.29 3.33 7.95
N ASP A 197 -18.38 2.55 8.01
CA ASP A 197 -18.88 2.02 9.29
C ASP A 197 -17.95 1.00 9.93
N LYS A 198 -17.22 0.21 9.10
CA LYS A 198 -16.18 -0.69 9.58
C LYS A 198 -14.99 0.11 10.14
N MET A 199 -14.59 1.19 9.47
CA MET A 199 -13.50 2.08 9.94
C MET A 199 -13.82 2.66 11.30
N LYS A 200 -15.03 3.19 11.51
CA LYS A 200 -15.49 3.70 12.82
C LYS A 200 -15.45 2.63 13.89
N LYS A 201 -15.99 1.43 13.58
CA LYS A 201 -16.00 0.29 14.50
C LYS A 201 -14.59 -0.16 14.88
N ASN A 202 -13.66 -0.14 13.94
CA ASN A 202 -12.27 -0.55 14.14
C ASN A 202 -11.44 0.50 14.89
N GLN A 203 -11.95 1.73 15.08
CA GLN A 203 -11.22 2.86 15.66
C GLN A 203 -9.89 3.12 14.93
N LEU A 204 -9.91 2.97 13.60
CA LEU A 204 -8.73 3.17 12.76
C LEU A 204 -8.39 4.67 12.70
N ALA A 205 -7.17 5.02 13.04
CA ALA A 205 -6.68 6.38 12.84
C ALA A 205 -6.46 6.64 11.35
N LEU A 206 -7.01 7.74 10.83
CA LEU A 206 -6.99 8.06 9.40
C LEU A 206 -6.34 9.40 9.14
N ILE A 207 -5.56 9.47 8.06
CA ILE A 207 -5.11 10.70 7.40
C ILE A 207 -5.53 10.65 5.95
N LEU A 208 -6.21 11.70 5.47
CA LEU A 208 -6.63 11.84 4.08
C LEU A 208 -6.08 13.16 3.55
N ASP A 209 -5.40 13.09 2.41
CA ASP A 209 -4.86 14.24 1.69
C ASP A 209 -5.23 14.14 0.22
N CYS A 210 -5.78 15.23 -0.33
CA CYS A 210 -6.17 15.34 -1.74
C CYS A 210 -6.03 16.79 -2.19
N GLY A 211 -5.45 17.01 -3.37
CA GLY A 211 -5.38 18.35 -3.95
C GLY A 211 -6.78 18.86 -4.34
N VAL A 212 -7.01 20.16 -4.20
CA VAL A 212 -8.30 20.78 -4.55
C VAL A 212 -8.62 20.73 -6.06
N ASP A 213 -7.59 20.57 -6.88
CA ASP A 213 -7.70 20.43 -8.34
C ASP A 213 -7.43 18.97 -8.79
N ASP A 214 -7.49 18.00 -7.87
CA ASP A 214 -7.28 16.59 -8.18
C ASP A 214 -8.47 16.05 -8.99
N PHE A 215 -8.18 15.33 -10.07
CA PHE A 215 -9.23 14.75 -10.94
C PHE A 215 -10.04 13.64 -10.27
N LEU A 216 -9.63 13.17 -9.09
CA LEU A 216 -10.33 12.18 -8.27
C LEU A 216 -11.15 12.81 -7.13
N ILE A 217 -11.21 14.15 -7.03
CA ILE A 217 -11.87 14.82 -5.92
C ILE A 217 -13.41 14.80 -6.01
N GLU A 218 -13.99 14.48 -7.18
CA GLU A 218 -15.44 14.43 -7.44
C GLU A 218 -16.13 13.20 -6.86
#